data_2d108288fd180b4c8097ac07d4fbe47d
#
_entry.id   2d108288fd180b4c8097ac07d4fbe47d
#
_cell.length_a   1.000
_cell.length_b   1.000
_cell.length_c   1.000
_cell.angle_alpha   90.00
_cell.angle_beta   90.00
_cell.angle_gamma   90.00
#
_symmetry.space_group_name_H-M   'P 1'
#
loop_
_entity.id
_entity.type
_entity.pdbx_description
1 polymer ?
#
loop_
_entity_poly.entity_id
_entity_poly.type
_entity_poly.pdbx_seq_one_letter_code
_entity_poly.pdbx_strand_id
1 'polypeptide(L)'
;TALRYYITDRISWLVYLALFGNIYIMVYRVIRAVVVAQAKQIRLEAALEVSKSEIATIQITSHFFYHTLDSIRALIRMDADKAYKMTGDFAKYIRYRVDGVERMQETVPFSRELRSIRAYTDIKQAQLGERFEMVFDVETEDFEILPLTVQPLVENAVIHAVQRRREGGRVVLKCRETQAGYHIEVIDNGPGAGAGVEIHEKQKKSTAIANVNTRLEFYGIAPLKFEKNDLGGVTVSLDTPKEIHKKGEDNK
;
A
#
# COMPACT_ATOMS: atom_id res chain seq x y z
N THR A 1 -69.90 44.14 3.69
CA THR A 1 -69.46 42.94 4.49
C THR A 1 -68.80 41.89 3.64
N ALA A 2 -69.33 41.50 2.46
CA ALA A 2 -68.78 40.45 1.60
C ALA A 2 -67.37 40.76 1.02
N LEU A 3 -67.13 41.98 0.57
CA LEU A 3 -65.84 42.45 0.03
C LEU A 3 -64.72 42.38 1.05
N ARG A 4 -65.01 42.74 2.30
CA ARG A 4 -64.02 42.67 3.42
C ARG A 4 -63.64 41.22 3.74
N TYR A 5 -64.60 40.33 3.73
CA TYR A 5 -64.33 38.86 3.92
C TYR A 5 -63.50 38.29 2.81
N TYR A 6 -63.79 38.61 1.55
CA TYR A 6 -63.03 38.17 0.37
C TYR A 6 -61.56 38.65 0.38
N ILE A 7 -61.34 39.91 0.76
CA ILE A 7 -59.97 40.48 0.84
C ILE A 7 -59.19 39.81 1.98
N THR A 8 -59.79 39.59 3.15
CA THR A 8 -59.15 38.94 4.29
C THR A 8 -58.75 37.50 3.98
N ASP A 9 -59.60 36.74 3.28
CA ASP A 9 -59.33 35.38 2.89
C ASP A 9 -58.14 35.30 1.90
N ARG A 10 -58.08 36.18 0.91
CA ARG A 10 -56.96 36.28 -0.02
C ARG A 10 -55.60 36.63 0.66
N ILE A 11 -55.63 37.56 1.61
CA ILE A 11 -54.45 37.93 2.36
C ILE A 11 -53.95 36.75 3.22
N SER A 12 -54.86 36.00 3.83
CA SER A 12 -54.54 34.80 4.60
C SER A 12 -53.81 33.75 3.75
N TRP A 13 -54.29 33.47 2.52
CA TRP A 13 -53.67 32.54 1.60
C TRP A 13 -52.25 32.98 1.19
N LEU A 14 -52.04 34.26 0.95
CA LEU A 14 -50.68 34.80 0.65
C LEU A 14 -49.72 34.67 1.82
N VAL A 15 -50.21 34.89 3.06
CA VAL A 15 -49.40 34.70 4.27
C VAL A 15 -49.01 33.22 4.45
N TYR A 16 -49.98 32.29 4.24
CA TYR A 16 -49.68 30.87 4.30
C TYR A 16 -48.65 30.44 3.23
N LEU A 17 -48.81 30.89 1.98
CA LEU A 17 -47.89 30.60 0.89
C LEU A 17 -46.46 31.12 1.23
N ALA A 18 -46.34 32.32 1.79
CA ALA A 18 -45.08 32.89 2.23
C ALA A 18 -44.42 32.07 3.38
N LEU A 19 -45.22 31.65 4.36
CA LEU A 19 -44.76 30.81 5.46
C LEU A 19 -44.29 29.46 4.97
N PHE A 20 -45.07 28.75 4.14
CA PHE A 20 -44.68 27.47 3.56
C PHE A 20 -43.41 27.60 2.69
N GLY A 21 -43.32 28.66 1.88
CA GLY A 21 -42.13 28.94 1.08
C GLY A 21 -40.87 29.14 1.93
N ASN A 22 -40.98 29.88 3.02
CA ASN A 22 -39.85 30.08 3.95
C ASN A 22 -39.45 28.79 4.65
N ILE A 23 -40.41 27.98 5.11
CA ILE A 23 -40.15 26.64 5.70
C ILE A 23 -39.46 25.74 4.69
N TYR A 24 -39.96 25.71 3.46
CA TYR A 24 -39.34 24.90 2.39
C TYR A 24 -37.88 25.31 2.14
N ILE A 25 -37.60 26.61 1.99
CA ILE A 25 -36.24 27.14 1.79
C ILE A 25 -35.36 26.81 3.01
N MET A 26 -35.87 26.95 4.23
CA MET A 26 -35.14 26.58 5.44
C MET A 26 -34.76 25.11 5.47
N VAL A 27 -35.73 24.22 5.23
CA VAL A 27 -35.51 22.77 5.18
C VAL A 27 -34.51 22.39 4.08
N TYR A 28 -34.64 22.96 2.88
CA TYR A 28 -33.70 22.76 1.80
C TYR A 28 -32.26 23.16 2.17
N ARG A 29 -32.09 24.35 2.81
CA ARG A 29 -30.78 24.82 3.27
C ARG A 29 -30.16 23.88 4.32
N VAL A 30 -30.97 23.40 5.27
CA VAL A 30 -30.52 22.44 6.30
C VAL A 30 -30.08 21.13 5.66
N ILE A 31 -30.91 20.54 4.79
CA ILE A 31 -30.58 19.29 4.10
C ILE A 31 -29.27 19.46 3.29
N ARG A 32 -29.16 20.53 2.53
CA ARG A 32 -27.96 20.81 1.75
C ARG A 32 -26.71 20.97 2.63
N ALA A 33 -26.83 21.67 3.76
CA ALA A 33 -25.74 21.85 4.71
C ALA A 33 -25.30 20.51 5.31
N VAL A 34 -26.24 19.63 5.68
CA VAL A 34 -25.96 18.30 6.20
C VAL A 34 -25.25 17.43 5.15
N VAL A 35 -25.75 17.39 3.91
CA VAL A 35 -25.13 16.62 2.82
C VAL A 35 -23.71 17.08 2.53
N VAL A 36 -23.49 18.39 2.47
CA VAL A 36 -22.13 18.96 2.25
C VAL A 36 -21.21 18.63 3.42
N ALA A 37 -21.69 18.73 4.66
CA ALA A 37 -20.92 18.40 5.85
C ALA A 37 -20.53 16.90 5.88
N GLN A 38 -21.46 16.00 5.56
CA GLN A 38 -21.17 14.56 5.47
C GLN A 38 -20.15 14.24 4.37
N ALA A 39 -20.31 14.83 3.18
CA ALA A 39 -19.34 14.65 2.11
C ALA A 39 -17.93 15.14 2.49
N LYS A 40 -17.83 16.26 3.22
CA LYS A 40 -16.57 16.77 3.74
C LYS A 40 -15.97 15.84 4.80
N GLN A 41 -16.80 15.29 5.69
CA GLN A 41 -16.36 14.36 6.72
C GLN A 41 -15.78 13.08 6.11
N ILE A 42 -16.48 12.47 5.15
CA ILE A 42 -15.99 11.27 4.42
C ILE A 42 -14.63 11.54 3.75
N ARG A 43 -14.45 12.71 3.12
CA ARG A 43 -13.16 13.08 2.52
C ARG A 43 -12.04 13.25 3.55
N LEU A 44 -12.34 13.83 4.72
CA LEU A 44 -11.37 13.99 5.80
C LEU A 44 -10.98 12.66 6.44
N GLU A 45 -11.93 11.75 6.62
CA GLU A 45 -11.67 10.39 7.12
C GLU A 45 -10.79 9.61 6.14
N ALA A 46 -11.08 9.67 4.85
CA ALA A 46 -10.24 9.06 3.81
C ALA A 46 -8.82 9.63 3.78
N ALA A 47 -8.67 10.96 3.89
CA ALA A 47 -7.36 11.61 3.94
C ALA A 47 -6.58 11.24 5.22
N LEU A 48 -7.26 11.09 6.35
CA LEU A 48 -6.67 10.68 7.62
C LEU A 48 -6.19 9.22 7.56
N GLU A 49 -6.95 8.31 6.94
CA GLU A 49 -6.56 6.91 6.75
C GLU A 49 -5.30 6.81 5.86
N VAL A 50 -5.24 7.58 4.76
CA VAL A 50 -4.03 7.65 3.91
C VAL A 50 -2.83 8.14 4.73
N SER A 51 -2.96 9.23 5.49
CA SER A 51 -1.88 9.77 6.32
C SER A 51 -1.43 8.81 7.42
N LYS A 52 -2.36 8.11 8.08
CA LYS A 52 -2.00 7.06 9.06
C LYS A 52 -1.23 5.91 8.41
N SER A 53 -1.57 5.53 7.18
CA SER A 53 -0.89 4.48 6.43
C SER A 53 0.54 4.89 6.06
N GLU A 54 0.76 6.15 5.72
CA GLU A 54 2.09 6.72 5.45
C GLU A 54 2.99 6.66 6.70
N ILE A 55 2.48 7.10 7.86
CA ILE A 55 3.20 7.06 9.14
C ILE A 55 3.54 5.62 9.55
N ALA A 56 2.61 4.68 9.40
CA ALA A 56 2.84 3.27 9.72
C ALA A 56 3.92 2.64 8.82
N THR A 57 4.00 3.03 7.55
CA THR A 57 5.04 2.60 6.61
C THR A 57 6.44 3.07 7.05
N ILE A 58 6.55 4.25 7.66
CA ILE A 58 7.80 4.78 8.20
C ILE A 58 8.22 4.04 9.49
N GLN A 59 7.28 3.66 10.34
CA GLN A 59 7.59 3.02 11.64
C GLN A 59 8.18 1.61 11.52
N ILE A 60 7.74 0.81 10.54
CA ILE A 60 8.26 -0.56 10.33
C ILE A 60 9.75 -0.51 9.90
N THR A 61 10.20 0.59 9.34
CA THR A 61 11.57 0.80 8.85
C THR A 61 12.58 1.06 9.97
N SER A 62 12.14 1.51 11.16
CA SER A 62 13.06 1.95 12.23
C SER A 62 14.01 0.85 12.72
N HIS A 63 13.51 -0.38 12.92
CA HIS A 63 14.32 -1.50 13.38
C HIS A 63 15.37 -1.91 12.31
N PHE A 64 14.98 -2.00 11.04
CA PHE A 64 15.91 -2.28 9.95
C PHE A 64 16.99 -1.19 9.84
N PHE A 65 16.59 0.08 10.01
CA PHE A 65 17.47 1.23 9.96
C PHE A 65 18.59 1.12 11.02
N TYR A 66 18.23 0.95 12.29
CA TYR A 66 19.21 0.84 13.38
C TYR A 66 20.12 -0.38 13.20
N HIS A 67 19.57 -1.54 12.87
CA HIS A 67 20.36 -2.74 12.64
C HIS A 67 21.35 -2.60 11.48
N THR A 68 20.97 -1.91 10.41
CA THR A 68 21.87 -1.69 9.27
C THR A 68 22.99 -0.75 9.65
N LEU A 69 22.72 0.34 10.39
CA LEU A 69 23.76 1.24 10.89
C LEU A 69 24.73 0.53 11.84
N ASP A 70 24.24 -0.31 12.75
CA ASP A 70 25.09 -1.11 13.64
C ASP A 70 25.96 -2.11 12.87
N SER A 71 25.40 -2.74 11.81
CA SER A 71 26.16 -3.64 10.93
C SER A 71 27.26 -2.89 10.19
N ILE A 72 26.96 -1.71 9.62
CA ILE A 72 27.95 -0.85 8.95
C ILE A 72 29.06 -0.48 9.95
N ARG A 73 28.70 -0.04 11.16
CA ARG A 73 29.65 0.32 12.21
C ARG A 73 30.60 -0.84 12.57
N ALA A 74 30.07 -2.05 12.67
CA ALA A 74 30.89 -3.24 12.92
C ALA A 74 31.85 -3.53 11.75
N LEU A 75 31.34 -3.46 10.51
CA LEU A 75 32.11 -3.74 9.29
C LEU A 75 33.24 -2.72 9.06
N ILE A 76 33.11 -1.45 9.47
CA ILE A 76 34.18 -0.43 9.31
C ILE A 76 35.50 -0.90 9.89
N ARG A 77 35.47 -1.69 10.96
CA ARG A 77 36.72 -2.21 11.60
C ARG A 77 37.17 -3.56 11.07
N MET A 78 36.27 -4.31 10.42
CA MET A 78 36.53 -5.70 10.00
C MET A 78 36.78 -5.81 8.49
N ASP A 79 36.00 -5.07 7.70
CA ASP A 79 36.02 -5.13 6.25
C ASP A 79 35.45 -3.81 5.67
N ALA A 80 36.35 -2.87 5.43
CA ALA A 80 35.96 -1.52 4.98
C ALA A 80 35.23 -1.53 3.62
N ASP A 81 35.58 -2.46 2.72
CA ASP A 81 34.96 -2.55 1.40
C ASP A 81 33.51 -3.03 1.51
N LYS A 82 33.26 -4.01 2.39
CA LYS A 82 31.87 -4.41 2.69
C LYS A 82 31.07 -3.32 3.37
N ALA A 83 31.71 -2.55 4.29
CA ALA A 83 31.05 -1.41 4.93
C ALA A 83 30.67 -0.35 3.89
N TYR A 84 31.58 -0.04 2.96
CA TYR A 84 31.33 0.91 1.88
C TYR A 84 30.17 0.45 0.97
N LYS A 85 30.19 -0.83 0.51
CA LYS A 85 29.10 -1.41 -0.29
C LYS A 85 27.76 -1.34 0.46
N MET A 86 27.73 -1.77 1.72
CA MET A 86 26.51 -1.77 2.54
C MET A 86 25.95 -0.36 2.73
N THR A 87 26.81 0.64 2.90
CA THR A 87 26.41 2.06 3.00
C THR A 87 25.75 2.53 1.71
N GLY A 88 26.30 2.16 0.54
CA GLY A 88 25.74 2.48 -0.77
C GLY A 88 24.38 1.83 -0.99
N ASP A 89 24.22 0.57 -0.64
CA ASP A 89 22.97 -0.15 -0.77
C ASP A 89 21.91 0.39 0.20
N PHE A 90 22.30 0.73 1.42
CA PHE A 90 21.41 1.38 2.38
C PHE A 90 20.91 2.75 1.88
N ALA A 91 21.79 3.55 1.30
CA ALA A 91 21.42 4.83 0.70
C ALA A 91 20.41 4.66 -0.47
N LYS A 92 20.60 3.65 -1.35
CA LYS A 92 19.66 3.33 -2.44
C LYS A 92 18.28 2.94 -1.90
N TYR A 93 18.25 2.05 -0.90
CA TYR A 93 17.05 1.59 -0.24
C TYR A 93 16.26 2.75 0.38
N ILE A 94 16.93 3.59 1.20
CA ILE A 94 16.27 4.72 1.87
C ILE A 94 15.74 5.74 0.86
N ARG A 95 16.54 6.09 -0.16
CA ARG A 95 16.11 7.03 -1.20
C ARG A 95 14.84 6.56 -1.91
N TYR A 96 14.79 5.28 -2.30
CA TYR A 96 13.60 4.74 -2.96
C TYR A 96 12.38 4.78 -2.04
N ARG A 97 12.53 4.50 -0.74
CA ARG A 97 11.42 4.56 0.21
C ARG A 97 10.89 5.98 0.40
N VAL A 98 11.78 6.97 0.54
CA VAL A 98 11.40 8.39 0.67
C VAL A 98 10.70 8.87 -0.62
N ASP A 99 11.33 8.66 -1.77
CA ASP A 99 10.77 9.04 -3.08
C ASP A 99 9.43 8.32 -3.35
N GLY A 100 9.31 7.05 -2.94
CA GLY A 100 8.10 6.25 -3.14
C GLY A 100 6.92 6.76 -2.32
N VAL A 101 7.16 7.28 -1.12
CA VAL A 101 6.12 7.93 -0.29
C VAL A 101 5.66 9.24 -0.94
N GLU A 102 6.60 10.05 -1.43
CA GLU A 102 6.27 11.32 -2.11
C GLU A 102 5.48 11.10 -3.43
N ARG A 103 5.73 9.98 -4.11
CA ARG A 103 5.13 9.64 -5.42
C ARG A 103 4.08 8.54 -5.35
N MET A 104 3.45 8.32 -4.21
CA MET A 104 2.45 7.24 -4.04
C MET A 104 1.27 7.28 -5.02
N GLN A 105 1.03 8.41 -5.65
CA GLN A 105 -0.06 8.61 -6.62
C GLN A 105 0.37 8.48 -8.09
N GLU A 106 1.65 8.22 -8.34
CA GLU A 106 2.23 8.05 -9.67
C GLU A 106 2.71 6.61 -9.85
N THR A 107 2.87 6.17 -11.10
CA THR A 107 3.59 4.94 -11.40
C THR A 107 5.09 5.20 -11.45
N VAL A 108 5.87 4.14 -11.26
CA VAL A 108 7.33 4.17 -11.38
C VAL A 108 7.80 2.94 -12.19
N PRO A 109 8.92 3.02 -12.90
CA PRO A 109 9.49 1.85 -13.56
C PRO A 109 9.77 0.73 -12.54
N PHE A 110 9.35 -0.50 -12.82
CA PHE A 110 9.59 -1.66 -11.95
C PHE A 110 11.09 -1.88 -11.71
N SER A 111 11.93 -1.60 -12.69
CA SER A 111 13.38 -1.61 -12.56
C SER A 111 13.90 -0.74 -11.40
N ARG A 112 13.17 0.35 -11.06
CA ARG A 112 13.52 1.22 -9.92
C ARG A 112 13.20 0.55 -8.59
N GLU A 113 12.04 -0.09 -8.47
CA GLU A 113 11.67 -0.87 -7.30
C GLU A 113 12.58 -2.09 -7.13
N LEU A 114 12.87 -2.80 -8.22
CA LEU A 114 13.75 -3.96 -8.22
C LEU A 114 15.17 -3.61 -7.73
N ARG A 115 15.71 -2.45 -8.11
CA ARG A 115 17.01 -1.97 -7.57
C ARG A 115 16.98 -1.76 -6.07
N SER A 116 15.88 -1.25 -5.52
CA SER A 116 15.70 -1.09 -4.07
C SER A 116 15.58 -2.44 -3.36
N ILE A 117 14.84 -3.38 -3.96
CA ILE A 117 14.71 -4.75 -3.46
C ILE A 117 16.08 -5.43 -3.43
N ARG A 118 16.88 -5.33 -4.49
CA ARG A 118 18.27 -5.86 -4.54
C ARG A 118 19.13 -5.26 -3.42
N ALA A 119 19.10 -3.93 -3.26
CA ALA A 119 19.84 -3.24 -2.19
C ALA A 119 19.43 -3.74 -0.79
N TYR A 120 18.14 -3.91 -0.53
CA TYR A 120 17.63 -4.47 0.73
C TYR A 120 18.12 -5.90 0.95
N THR A 121 18.01 -6.77 -0.06
CA THR A 121 18.39 -8.17 0.06
C THR A 121 19.89 -8.38 0.15
N ASP A 122 20.70 -7.54 -0.49
CA ASP A 122 22.16 -7.51 -0.34
C ASP A 122 22.58 -7.17 1.11
N ILE A 123 21.90 -6.17 1.72
CA ILE A 123 22.10 -5.86 3.14
C ILE A 123 21.74 -7.06 4.03
N LYS A 124 20.60 -7.70 3.76
CA LYS A 124 20.16 -8.89 4.51
C LYS A 124 21.12 -10.06 4.33
N GLN A 125 21.61 -10.29 3.13
CA GLN A 125 22.60 -11.31 2.84
C GLN A 125 23.92 -11.06 3.60
N ALA A 126 24.37 -9.80 3.67
CA ALA A 126 25.57 -9.44 4.42
C ALA A 126 25.39 -9.59 5.93
N GLN A 127 24.17 -9.37 6.47
CA GLN A 127 23.84 -9.53 7.89
C GLN A 127 23.66 -10.98 8.32
N LEU A 128 23.10 -11.83 7.45
CA LEU A 128 22.65 -13.17 7.78
C LEU A 128 23.60 -14.27 7.24
N GLY A 129 24.47 -13.93 6.27
CA GLY A 129 25.38 -14.87 5.65
C GLY A 129 24.64 -16.00 4.95
N GLU A 130 25.12 -17.22 5.14
CA GLU A 130 24.55 -18.45 4.54
C GLU A 130 23.14 -18.78 5.03
N ARG A 131 22.67 -18.12 6.08
CA ARG A 131 21.30 -18.31 6.63
C ARG A 131 20.22 -17.61 5.82
N PHE A 132 20.55 -16.94 4.74
CA PHE A 132 19.59 -16.29 3.86
C PHE A 132 20.01 -16.40 2.40
N GLU A 133 19.08 -16.81 1.55
CA GLU A 133 19.25 -16.88 0.10
C GLU A 133 18.14 -16.08 -0.59
N MET A 134 18.52 -15.17 -1.48
CA MET A 134 17.59 -14.47 -2.37
C MET A 134 17.81 -14.87 -3.81
N VAL A 135 16.76 -15.32 -4.49
CA VAL A 135 16.78 -15.69 -5.91
C VAL A 135 15.91 -14.70 -6.70
N PHE A 136 16.46 -14.16 -7.76
CA PHE A 136 15.75 -13.31 -8.71
C PHE A 136 15.53 -14.06 -10.02
N ASP A 137 14.29 -14.39 -10.32
CA ASP A 137 13.83 -15.04 -11.55
C ASP A 137 12.90 -14.07 -12.30
N VAL A 138 13.50 -13.00 -12.82
CA VAL A 138 12.83 -11.85 -13.42
C VAL A 138 13.11 -11.85 -14.91
N GLU A 139 12.08 -12.10 -15.74
CA GLU A 139 12.19 -12.10 -17.21
C GLU A 139 12.16 -10.69 -17.80
N THR A 140 11.39 -9.79 -17.17
CA THR A 140 11.26 -8.42 -17.62
C THR A 140 11.18 -7.46 -16.43
N GLU A 141 11.77 -6.29 -16.58
CA GLU A 141 11.70 -5.18 -15.62
C GLU A 141 11.27 -3.85 -16.28
N ASP A 142 10.94 -3.92 -17.59
CA ASP A 142 10.60 -2.74 -18.40
C ASP A 142 9.09 -2.53 -18.45
N PHE A 143 8.51 -2.15 -17.29
CA PHE A 143 7.11 -1.78 -17.16
C PHE A 143 6.90 -0.88 -15.93
N GLU A 144 5.75 -0.23 -15.91
CA GLU A 144 5.35 0.67 -14.81
C GLU A 144 4.58 -0.08 -13.71
N ILE A 145 4.85 0.28 -12.45
CA ILE A 145 4.16 -0.27 -11.29
C ILE A 145 3.88 0.83 -10.26
N LEU A 146 2.91 0.63 -9.38
CA LEU A 146 2.73 1.50 -8.22
C LEU A 146 3.93 1.36 -7.27
N PRO A 147 4.55 2.47 -6.80
CA PRO A 147 5.73 2.40 -5.95
C PRO A 147 5.44 1.66 -4.64
N LEU A 148 6.45 1.02 -4.05
CA LEU A 148 6.33 0.29 -2.79
C LEU A 148 5.23 -0.79 -2.80
N THR A 149 5.08 -1.51 -3.91
CA THR A 149 4.11 -2.59 -4.07
C THR A 149 4.75 -3.96 -3.83
N VAL A 150 5.87 -4.24 -4.48
CA VAL A 150 6.57 -5.54 -4.38
C VAL A 150 7.58 -5.54 -3.22
N GLN A 151 8.21 -4.41 -2.94
CA GLN A 151 9.21 -4.32 -1.87
C GLN A 151 8.67 -4.74 -0.50
N PRO A 152 7.47 -4.29 -0.02
CA PRO A 152 6.91 -4.77 1.25
C PRO A 152 6.63 -6.27 1.27
N LEU A 153 6.34 -6.89 0.12
CA LEU A 153 6.12 -8.34 0.02
C LEU A 153 7.43 -9.09 0.25
N VAL A 154 8.52 -8.63 -0.40
CA VAL A 154 9.85 -9.21 -0.21
C VAL A 154 10.35 -9.01 1.22
N GLU A 155 10.18 -7.81 1.80
CA GLU A 155 10.54 -7.55 3.21
C GLU A 155 9.82 -8.51 4.16
N ASN A 156 8.52 -8.73 3.95
CA ASN A 156 7.71 -9.64 4.73
C ASN A 156 8.16 -11.11 4.54
N ALA A 157 8.42 -11.52 3.30
CA ALA A 157 8.91 -12.85 2.98
C ALA A 157 10.26 -13.15 3.66
N VAL A 158 11.21 -12.20 3.64
CA VAL A 158 12.51 -12.32 4.32
C VAL A 158 12.35 -12.49 5.82
N ILE A 159 11.47 -11.69 6.46
CA ILE A 159 11.21 -11.80 7.89
C ILE A 159 10.66 -13.20 8.22
N HIS A 160 9.71 -13.70 7.44
CA HIS A 160 9.09 -15.01 7.69
C HIS A 160 10.02 -16.18 7.37
N ALA A 161 10.80 -16.11 6.30
CA ALA A 161 11.74 -17.15 5.92
C ALA A 161 12.86 -17.34 6.96
N VAL A 162 13.41 -16.21 7.48
CA VAL A 162 14.62 -16.25 8.33
C VAL A 162 14.29 -16.44 9.82
N GLN A 163 13.20 -15.84 10.34
CA GLN A 163 12.94 -15.80 11.79
C GLN A 163 12.65 -17.15 12.43
N ARG A 164 12.26 -18.17 11.66
CA ARG A 164 11.72 -19.42 12.19
C ARG A 164 12.41 -20.70 11.70
N ARG A 165 13.47 -20.60 10.88
CA ARG A 165 14.24 -21.77 10.45
C ARG A 165 15.70 -21.69 10.89
N ARG A 166 16.17 -22.70 11.61
CA ARG A 166 17.59 -22.85 11.95
C ARG A 166 18.47 -23.11 10.69
N GLU A 167 17.87 -23.70 9.68
CA GLU A 167 18.51 -24.10 8.41
C GLU A 167 18.65 -22.96 7.41
N GLY A 168 18.08 -21.80 7.70
CA GLY A 168 18.10 -20.64 6.82
C GLY A 168 16.81 -20.44 6.01
N GLY A 169 16.63 -19.21 5.54
CA GLY A 169 15.49 -18.77 4.76
C GLY A 169 15.84 -18.56 3.30
N ARG A 170 14.94 -19.00 2.40
CA ARG A 170 15.02 -18.73 0.96
C ARG A 170 13.81 -17.94 0.52
N VAL A 171 14.07 -16.89 -0.27
CA VAL A 171 13.03 -16.08 -0.91
C VAL A 171 13.30 -16.03 -2.40
N VAL A 172 12.26 -16.21 -3.21
CA VAL A 172 12.34 -16.13 -4.67
C VAL A 172 11.39 -15.02 -5.12
N LEU A 173 11.90 -14.09 -5.91
CA LEU A 173 11.08 -13.10 -6.63
C LEU A 173 11.02 -13.51 -8.09
N LYS A 174 9.81 -13.82 -8.58
CA LYS A 174 9.55 -14.10 -9.98
C LYS A 174 8.77 -12.98 -10.63
N CYS A 175 9.07 -12.70 -11.88
CA CYS A 175 8.28 -11.78 -12.70
C CYS A 175 8.20 -12.33 -14.11
N ARG A 176 6.98 -12.40 -14.66
CA ARG A 176 6.68 -12.90 -16.00
C ARG A 176 5.74 -11.95 -16.72
N GLU A 177 5.98 -11.73 -18.00
CA GLU A 177 5.00 -11.06 -18.85
C GLU A 177 3.87 -12.04 -19.22
N THR A 178 2.63 -11.54 -19.23
CA THR A 178 1.42 -12.25 -19.62
C THR A 178 0.67 -11.48 -20.71
N GLN A 179 -0.35 -12.08 -21.30
CA GLN A 179 -1.19 -11.37 -22.29
C GLN A 179 -1.88 -10.13 -21.70
N ALA A 180 -2.29 -10.21 -20.42
CA ALA A 180 -3.03 -9.15 -19.73
C ALA A 180 -2.15 -8.12 -19.04
N GLY A 181 -0.86 -8.39 -18.83
CA GLY A 181 0.05 -7.55 -18.09
C GLY A 181 1.24 -8.32 -17.54
N TYR A 182 1.53 -8.16 -16.25
CA TYR A 182 2.68 -8.78 -15.61
C TYR A 182 2.23 -9.54 -14.36
N HIS A 183 2.74 -10.76 -14.22
CA HIS A 183 2.54 -11.62 -13.06
C HIS A 183 3.79 -11.60 -12.20
N ILE A 184 3.66 -11.22 -10.93
CA ILE A 184 4.76 -11.13 -9.99
C ILE A 184 4.46 -12.06 -8.81
N GLU A 185 5.44 -12.90 -8.44
CA GLU A 185 5.36 -13.79 -7.30
C GLU A 185 6.52 -13.56 -6.34
N VAL A 186 6.22 -13.51 -5.04
CA VAL A 186 7.20 -13.58 -3.97
C VAL A 186 6.95 -14.87 -3.19
N ILE A 187 7.94 -15.76 -3.21
CA ILE A 187 7.85 -17.12 -2.67
C ILE A 187 8.83 -17.21 -1.50
N ASP A 188 8.38 -17.59 -0.33
CA ASP A 188 9.24 -17.90 0.82
C ASP A 188 9.15 -19.38 1.20
N ASN A 189 10.19 -19.87 1.88
CA ASN A 189 10.23 -21.21 2.46
C ASN A 189 10.01 -21.17 3.99
N GLY A 190 9.40 -20.12 4.53
CA GLY A 190 9.11 -19.99 5.95
C GLY A 190 8.22 -21.11 6.48
N PRO A 191 7.91 -21.12 7.80
CA PRO A 191 7.11 -22.19 8.40
C PRO A 191 5.62 -22.14 8.02
N GLY A 192 5.24 -21.26 7.08
CA GLY A 192 3.84 -21.03 6.73
C GLY A 192 3.00 -20.50 7.90
N ALA A 193 1.72 -20.28 7.70
CA ALA A 193 0.77 -20.16 8.79
C ALA A 193 0.52 -21.58 9.32
N GLY A 194 0.90 -21.83 10.59
CA GLY A 194 0.71 -23.15 11.23
C GLY A 194 -0.73 -23.67 11.07
N ALA A 195 -0.89 -24.99 11.12
CA ALA A 195 -2.19 -25.63 10.98
C ALA A 195 -3.23 -24.97 11.91
N GLY A 196 -4.29 -24.39 11.34
CA GLY A 196 -5.43 -23.82 12.07
C GLY A 196 -5.56 -22.31 12.10
N VAL A 197 -4.60 -21.54 11.56
CA VAL A 197 -4.77 -20.09 11.39
C VAL A 197 -4.84 -19.78 9.90
N GLU A 198 -5.96 -19.24 9.44
CA GLU A 198 -6.09 -18.81 8.06
C GLU A 198 -4.97 -17.82 7.71
N ILE A 199 -4.24 -18.13 6.64
CA ILE A 199 -3.12 -17.32 6.13
C ILE A 199 -3.57 -15.85 5.95
N HIS A 200 -4.84 -15.67 5.53
CA HIS A 200 -5.47 -14.38 5.35
C HIS A 200 -5.58 -13.51 6.60
N GLU A 201 -5.79 -14.08 7.80
CA GLU A 201 -5.99 -13.27 9.01
C GLU A 201 -4.69 -12.73 9.61
N LYS A 202 -3.61 -13.52 9.60
CA LYS A 202 -2.31 -13.07 10.15
C LYS A 202 -1.59 -12.08 9.24
N GLN A 203 -1.74 -12.24 7.93
CA GLN A 203 -1.08 -11.35 6.95
C GLN A 203 -1.89 -10.07 6.71
N LYS A 204 -3.23 -10.09 6.83
CA LYS A 204 -4.05 -8.87 6.92
C LYS A 204 -3.67 -7.96 8.11
N LYS A 205 -3.06 -8.51 9.16
CA LYS A 205 -2.56 -7.73 10.30
C LYS A 205 -1.23 -7.03 10.04
N SER A 206 -0.51 -7.34 8.95
CA SER A 206 0.63 -6.54 8.51
C SER A 206 0.13 -5.25 7.86
N THR A 207 0.30 -4.14 8.55
CA THR A 207 -0.11 -2.80 8.08
C THR A 207 0.42 -2.51 6.67
N ALA A 208 1.65 -2.96 6.36
CA ALA A 208 2.27 -2.75 5.06
C ALA A 208 1.53 -3.47 3.92
N ILE A 209 1.14 -4.74 4.11
CA ILE A 209 0.39 -5.53 3.12
C ILE A 209 -1.04 -4.99 2.96
N ALA A 210 -1.70 -4.61 4.07
CA ALA A 210 -3.01 -3.99 4.01
C ALA A 210 -2.98 -2.70 3.19
N ASN A 211 -1.95 -1.87 3.36
CA ASN A 211 -1.76 -0.64 2.60
C ASN A 211 -1.54 -0.91 1.09
N VAL A 212 -0.79 -1.96 0.74
CA VAL A 212 -0.63 -2.37 -0.66
C VAL A 212 -1.99 -2.73 -1.25
N ASN A 213 -2.78 -3.59 -0.59
CA ASN A 213 -4.11 -3.99 -1.09
C ASN A 213 -5.06 -2.80 -1.25
N THR A 214 -5.11 -1.87 -0.29
CA THR A 214 -5.95 -0.66 -0.38
C THR A 214 -5.58 0.18 -1.60
N ARG A 215 -4.29 0.30 -1.91
CA ARG A 215 -3.85 1.03 -3.11
C ARG A 215 -4.18 0.31 -4.40
N LEU A 216 -3.94 -1.01 -4.47
CA LEU A 216 -4.31 -1.81 -5.64
C LEU A 216 -5.81 -1.67 -5.95
N GLU A 217 -6.66 -1.74 -4.92
CA GLU A 217 -8.11 -1.55 -5.05
C GLU A 217 -8.49 -0.16 -5.56
N PHE A 218 -7.78 0.89 -5.09
CA PHE A 218 -8.00 2.28 -5.54
C PHE A 218 -7.73 2.44 -7.05
N TYR A 219 -6.75 1.70 -7.59
CA TYR A 219 -6.42 1.69 -9.03
C TYR A 219 -7.18 0.60 -9.81
N GLY A 220 -8.13 -0.11 -9.19
CA GLY A 220 -8.90 -1.17 -9.85
C GLY A 220 -8.09 -2.43 -10.15
N ILE A 221 -6.92 -2.59 -9.54
CA ILE A 221 -6.07 -3.77 -9.65
C ILE A 221 -6.55 -4.82 -8.64
N ALA A 222 -6.53 -6.10 -9.03
CA ALA A 222 -6.92 -7.19 -8.15
C ALA A 222 -6.03 -7.23 -6.88
N PRO A 223 -6.60 -7.58 -5.71
CA PRO A 223 -5.83 -7.68 -4.47
C PRO A 223 -4.81 -8.82 -4.54
N LEU A 224 -3.79 -8.74 -3.68
CA LEU A 224 -2.78 -9.78 -3.52
C LEU A 224 -3.42 -11.14 -3.21
N LYS A 225 -2.93 -12.19 -3.86
CA LYS A 225 -3.32 -13.58 -3.56
C LYS A 225 -2.24 -14.23 -2.69
N PHE A 226 -2.66 -15.07 -1.75
CA PHE A 226 -1.77 -15.76 -0.80
C PHE A 226 -2.05 -17.25 -0.85
N GLU A 227 -1.04 -18.04 -1.16
CA GLU A 227 -1.16 -19.48 -1.28
C GLU A 227 -0.04 -20.20 -0.51
N LYS A 228 -0.34 -21.38 0.04
CA LYS A 228 0.71 -22.25 0.57
C LYS A 228 1.49 -22.84 -0.60
N ASN A 229 2.80 -22.89 -0.44
CA ASN A 229 3.65 -23.54 -1.44
C ASN A 229 4.22 -24.87 -0.96
N ASP A 230 4.77 -25.64 -1.88
CA ASP A 230 5.35 -26.98 -1.61
C ASP A 230 6.61 -26.92 -0.75
N LEU A 231 7.22 -25.73 -0.57
CA LEU A 231 8.36 -25.51 0.30
C LEU A 231 7.96 -25.34 1.77
N GLY A 232 6.66 -25.38 2.05
CA GLY A 232 6.06 -25.21 3.38
C GLY A 232 5.84 -23.74 3.79
N GLY A 233 6.22 -22.79 2.95
CA GLY A 233 6.04 -21.36 3.15
C GLY A 233 4.80 -20.80 2.43
N VAL A 234 4.88 -19.54 2.04
CA VAL A 234 3.80 -18.81 1.37
C VAL A 234 4.29 -18.27 0.03
N THR A 235 3.41 -18.32 -0.98
CA THR A 235 3.54 -17.58 -2.23
C THR A 235 2.55 -16.41 -2.18
N VAL A 236 3.06 -15.21 -2.38
CA VAL A 236 2.25 -14.00 -2.57
C VAL A 236 2.33 -13.60 -4.03
N SER A 237 1.18 -13.51 -4.71
CA SER A 237 1.15 -13.15 -6.12
C SER A 237 0.33 -11.88 -6.38
N LEU A 238 0.75 -11.15 -7.40
CA LEU A 238 0.17 -9.92 -7.91
C LEU A 238 0.08 -9.99 -9.43
N ASP A 239 -1.10 -9.69 -9.96
CA ASP A 239 -1.32 -9.44 -11.39
C ASP A 239 -1.45 -7.93 -11.61
N THR A 240 -0.55 -7.31 -12.38
CA THR A 240 -0.62 -5.88 -12.71
C THR A 240 -0.85 -5.70 -14.21
N PRO A 241 -1.76 -4.79 -14.64
CA PRO A 241 -2.03 -4.53 -16.05
C PRO A 241 -0.82 -3.85 -16.73
N LYS A 242 -0.81 -3.85 -18.07
CA LYS A 242 0.22 -3.13 -18.86
C LYS A 242 0.17 -1.64 -18.66
N GLU A 243 -1.02 -1.07 -18.47
CA GLU A 243 -1.25 0.34 -18.19
C GLU A 243 -2.07 0.49 -16.91
N ILE A 244 -1.63 1.35 -16.01
CA ILE A 244 -2.28 1.59 -14.72
C ILE A 244 -2.96 2.96 -14.78
N HIS A 245 -4.30 2.97 -14.70
CA HIS A 245 -5.12 4.18 -14.67
C HIS A 245 -5.86 4.30 -13.34
N LYS A 246 -6.12 5.53 -12.88
CA LYS A 246 -6.97 5.73 -11.71
C LYS A 246 -8.41 5.34 -12.04
N LYS A 247 -9.04 4.60 -11.15
CA LYS A 247 -10.45 4.21 -11.27
C LYS A 247 -11.32 5.46 -11.37
N GLY A 248 -11.88 5.73 -12.57
CA GLY A 248 -12.77 6.89 -12.83
C GLY A 248 -12.24 7.93 -13.81
N GLU A 249 -11.04 7.77 -14.39
CA GLU A 249 -10.56 8.65 -15.47
C GLU A 249 -11.05 8.22 -16.88
N ASP A 250 -11.59 7.01 -17.04
CA ASP A 250 -12.10 6.46 -18.32
C ASP A 250 -13.46 7.03 -18.76
N ASN A 251 -13.99 8.08 -18.12
CA ASN A 251 -15.29 8.68 -18.45
C ASN A 251 -15.18 10.18 -18.79
N LYS A 252 -14.18 10.56 -19.59
CA LYS A 252 -14.17 11.88 -20.24
C LYS A 252 -13.97 11.77 -21.73
#